data_19628fe1a85273481840ff95b7b67bf8
#
_entry.id   19628fe1a85273481840ff95b7b67bf8
#
_cell.length_a   1.000
_cell.length_b   1.000
_cell.length_c   1.000
_cell.angle_alpha   90.00
_cell.angle_beta   90.00
_cell.angle_gamma   90.00
#
_symmetry.space_group_name_H-M   'P 1'
#
loop_
_entity.id
_entity.type
_entity.pdbx_description
1 polymer ?
#
loop_
_entity_poly.entity_id
_entity_poly.type
_entity_poly.pdbx_seq_one_letter_code
_entity_poly.pdbx_strand_id
1 'polypeptide(L)'
;ITHFDFTHFSAVTPEELVRVQKIVNDKIFESMNVTVKEMPIEEAKKLGAMALFGEKYGKVVRVVDIEGWSTEFCGGTHVKNTAQIGGFKIVSESSVAAGIRRIEAVTGRNLLIRANMQEAMLHTVANTLKANNVAALPARAEAVMAENKAMSKELEDIKAKVAASKVTSLFDNAETVGDVKIASAYFTGTSGDTLRGMCDTIRDNAKAAAVAVLVGKSDDKITMAVTVTKDAQAKGLKAGNLVKEISAIAGGKGG
;
A
#
# COMPACT_ATOMS: atom_id res chain seq x y z
N ILE A 1 -3.22 25.96 9.52
CA ILE A 1 -2.12 25.05 9.93
C ILE A 1 -1.08 25.88 10.65
N THR A 2 -0.61 25.39 11.81
CA THR A 2 0.49 25.98 12.56
C THR A 2 1.72 25.12 12.32
N HIS A 3 2.88 25.77 12.13
CA HIS A 3 4.18 25.10 11.98
C HIS A 3 5.04 25.34 13.20
N PHE A 4 5.75 24.32 13.65
CA PHE A 4 6.72 24.40 14.72
C PHE A 4 8.01 23.70 14.29
N ASP A 5 9.06 24.48 14.08
CA ASP A 5 10.37 24.02 13.68
C ASP A 5 11.28 23.90 14.92
N PHE A 6 12.00 22.79 15.02
CA PHE A 6 12.87 22.53 16.16
C PHE A 6 14.09 21.70 15.73
N THR A 7 15.16 21.83 16.51
CA THR A 7 16.39 21.06 16.28
C THR A 7 16.25 19.67 16.88
N HIS A 8 16.36 18.63 16.04
CA HIS A 8 16.37 17.25 16.47
C HIS A 8 17.09 16.37 15.45
N PHE A 9 17.83 15.37 15.93
CA PHE A 9 18.71 14.54 15.10
C PHE A 9 17.99 13.38 14.36
N SER A 10 16.80 13.01 14.81
CA SER A 10 16.01 11.90 14.23
C SER A 10 14.54 12.29 14.04
N ALA A 11 13.77 11.46 13.35
CA ALA A 11 12.32 11.59 13.30
C ALA A 11 11.72 11.37 14.69
N VAL A 12 10.69 12.15 15.04
CA VAL A 12 9.93 11.96 16.29
C VAL A 12 9.05 10.74 16.10
N THR A 13 9.07 9.83 17.07
CA THR A 13 8.28 8.60 16.98
C THR A 13 6.78 8.87 17.09
N PRO A 14 5.91 7.99 16.56
CA PRO A 14 4.46 8.11 16.72
C PRO A 14 4.03 8.22 18.19
N GLU A 15 4.67 7.49 19.08
CA GLU A 15 4.40 7.49 20.53
C GLU A 15 4.76 8.83 21.16
N GLU A 16 5.89 9.41 20.78
CA GLU A 16 6.32 10.74 21.23
C GLU A 16 5.34 11.82 20.72
N LEU A 17 4.94 11.77 19.44
CA LEU A 17 3.94 12.68 18.89
C LEU A 17 2.61 12.62 19.62
N VAL A 18 2.14 11.42 19.95
CA VAL A 18 0.92 11.21 20.75
C VAL A 18 1.10 11.82 22.14
N ARG A 19 2.26 11.64 22.79
CA ARG A 19 2.54 12.19 24.10
C ARG A 19 2.61 13.72 24.08
N VAL A 20 3.28 14.32 23.10
CA VAL A 20 3.32 15.78 22.92
C VAL A 20 1.92 16.33 22.71
N GLN A 21 1.16 15.74 21.80
CA GLN A 21 -0.22 16.15 21.54
C GLN A 21 -1.10 16.07 22.80
N LYS A 22 -0.93 15.03 23.61
CA LYS A 22 -1.66 14.88 24.87
C LYS A 22 -1.31 16.01 25.84
N ILE A 23 -0.01 16.28 26.07
CA ILE A 23 0.45 17.34 26.98
C ILE A 23 -0.13 18.70 26.57
N VAL A 24 -0.08 19.03 25.27
CA VAL A 24 -0.62 20.31 24.77
C VAL A 24 -2.12 20.40 25.01
N ASN A 25 -2.88 19.33 24.72
CA ASN A 25 -4.33 19.34 24.96
C ASN A 25 -4.68 19.37 26.45
N ASP A 26 -3.94 18.67 27.31
CA ASP A 26 -4.14 18.77 28.77
C ASP A 26 -4.02 20.23 29.21
N LYS A 27 -3.02 20.98 28.76
CA LYS A 27 -2.83 22.40 29.08
C LYS A 27 -3.91 23.31 28.48
N ILE A 28 -4.48 22.95 27.34
CA ILE A 28 -5.64 23.63 26.75
C ILE A 28 -6.87 23.42 27.67
N PHE A 29 -7.11 22.20 28.10
CA PHE A 29 -8.30 21.84 28.91
C PHE A 29 -8.19 22.29 30.38
N GLU A 30 -6.96 22.47 30.91
CA GLU A 30 -6.73 23.10 32.22
C GLU A 30 -7.21 24.56 32.28
N SER A 31 -7.46 25.19 31.11
CA SER A 31 -8.01 26.56 31.03
C SER A 31 -7.12 27.59 31.75
N MET A 32 -5.82 27.51 31.52
CA MET A 32 -4.80 28.35 32.18
C MET A 32 -4.86 29.77 31.66
N ASN A 33 -4.69 30.74 32.56
CA ASN A 33 -4.62 32.14 32.18
C ASN A 33 -3.28 32.47 31.49
N VAL A 34 -3.34 33.29 30.45
CA VAL A 34 -2.19 33.80 29.73
C VAL A 34 -2.02 35.28 30.07
N THR A 35 -0.98 35.62 30.78
CA THR A 35 -0.67 37.00 31.15
C THR A 35 0.46 37.54 30.28
N VAL A 36 0.39 38.84 30.00
CA VAL A 36 1.38 39.54 29.20
C VAL A 36 1.86 40.78 29.97
N LYS A 37 3.16 40.88 30.17
CA LYS A 37 3.75 42.02 30.90
C LYS A 37 4.97 42.55 30.13
N GLU A 38 5.14 43.85 30.14
CA GLU A 38 6.39 44.48 29.68
C GLU A 38 7.25 44.79 30.91
N MET A 39 8.53 44.41 30.85
CA MET A 39 9.47 44.61 31.95
C MET A 39 10.90 44.71 31.47
N PRO A 40 11.83 45.24 32.31
CA PRO A 40 13.24 45.20 32.00
C PRO A 40 13.74 43.76 31.75
N ILE A 41 14.62 43.60 30.75
CA ILE A 41 15.12 42.26 30.35
C ILE A 41 15.80 41.52 31.51
N GLU A 42 16.46 42.23 32.40
CA GLU A 42 17.16 41.63 33.55
C GLU A 42 16.15 41.06 34.60
N GLU A 43 15.00 41.67 34.73
CA GLU A 43 13.91 41.15 35.57
C GLU A 43 13.26 39.92 34.93
N ALA A 44 13.00 39.99 33.61
CA ALA A 44 12.42 38.87 32.84
C ALA A 44 13.31 37.63 32.88
N LYS A 45 14.61 37.78 32.78
CA LYS A 45 15.58 36.68 32.94
C LYS A 45 15.52 36.03 34.32
N LYS A 46 15.32 36.82 35.39
CA LYS A 46 15.16 36.28 36.76
C LYS A 46 13.92 35.44 36.93
N LEU A 47 12.87 35.68 36.12
CA LEU A 47 11.66 34.86 36.09
C LEU A 47 11.85 33.53 35.34
N GLY A 48 13.05 33.27 34.79
CA GLY A 48 13.29 32.05 34.01
C GLY A 48 12.69 32.10 32.61
N ALA A 49 12.32 33.29 32.11
CA ALA A 49 11.71 33.42 30.79
C ALA A 49 12.66 32.96 29.68
N MET A 50 12.19 32.08 28.82
CA MET A 50 12.93 31.58 27.66
C MET A 50 13.06 32.67 26.59
N ALA A 51 14.28 32.86 26.11
CA ALA A 51 14.57 33.72 24.98
C ALA A 51 14.93 32.90 23.76
N LEU A 52 14.38 33.21 22.60
CA LEU A 52 14.75 32.55 21.35
C LEU A 52 16.22 32.91 20.99
N PHE A 53 16.99 31.89 20.64
CA PHE A 53 18.39 32.07 20.28
C PHE A 53 18.52 32.91 18.99
N GLY A 54 19.36 33.97 19.05
CA GLY A 54 19.66 34.82 17.89
C GLY A 54 18.82 36.07 17.75
N GLU A 55 17.81 36.30 18.57
CA GLU A 55 17.08 37.57 18.59
C GLU A 55 17.82 38.64 19.46
N LYS A 56 17.86 39.86 18.94
CA LYS A 56 18.37 41.02 19.69
C LYS A 56 17.22 41.66 20.44
N TYR A 57 17.18 41.48 21.74
CA TYR A 57 16.16 42.06 22.60
C TYR A 57 16.57 43.47 23.05
N GLY A 58 15.60 44.36 23.16
CA GLY A 58 15.76 45.68 23.73
C GLY A 58 15.93 45.67 25.25
N LYS A 59 16.07 46.84 25.86
CA LYS A 59 16.18 46.99 27.34
C LYS A 59 14.87 46.59 28.05
N VAL A 60 13.73 46.72 27.36
CA VAL A 60 12.39 46.30 27.83
C VAL A 60 11.91 45.19 26.91
N VAL A 61 11.39 44.13 27.45
CA VAL A 61 10.89 42.95 26.74
C VAL A 61 9.42 42.66 27.13
N ARG A 62 8.69 42.11 26.20
CA ARG A 62 7.35 41.61 26.43
C ARG A 62 7.44 40.13 26.83
N VAL A 63 6.97 39.83 28.04
CA VAL A 63 6.98 38.50 28.64
C VAL A 63 5.54 37.95 28.61
N VAL A 64 5.42 36.77 28.08
CA VAL A 64 4.17 35.99 28.06
C VAL A 64 4.32 34.84 29.04
N ASP A 65 3.40 34.76 29.99
CA ASP A 65 3.38 33.73 31.04
C ASP A 65 2.06 32.97 31.04
N ILE A 66 2.15 31.65 31.03
CA ILE A 66 1.03 30.72 31.10
C ILE A 66 1.02 30.07 32.49
N GLU A 67 0.55 30.81 33.48
CA GLU A 67 0.39 30.38 34.91
C GLU A 67 1.59 29.57 35.45
N GLY A 68 2.84 30.02 35.13
CA GLY A 68 4.06 29.35 35.58
C GLY A 68 4.37 28.02 34.86
N TRP A 69 3.57 27.62 33.87
CA TRP A 69 3.87 26.48 33.01
C TRP A 69 4.92 26.80 31.96
N SER A 70 4.77 27.92 31.27
CA SER A 70 5.70 28.43 30.27
C SER A 70 5.79 29.94 30.38
N THR A 71 6.99 30.47 30.46
CA THR A 71 7.27 31.89 30.46
C THR A 71 8.30 32.18 29.38
N GLU A 72 7.96 33.05 28.42
CA GLU A 72 8.80 33.31 27.25
C GLU A 72 8.76 34.77 26.78
N PHE A 73 9.83 35.20 26.08
CA PHE A 73 9.83 36.48 25.38
C PHE A 73 9.09 36.33 24.05
N CYS A 74 7.97 37.01 23.91
CA CYS A 74 7.21 36.94 22.68
C CYS A 74 6.49 38.26 22.35
N GLY A 75 6.76 38.80 21.17
CA GLY A 75 6.13 40.01 20.63
C GLY A 75 4.78 39.76 19.96
N GLY A 76 4.40 38.49 19.75
CA GLY A 76 3.19 38.12 19.05
C GLY A 76 1.88 38.36 19.81
N THR A 77 0.76 38.11 19.15
CA THR A 77 -0.57 38.14 19.78
C THR A 77 -0.86 36.79 20.41
N HIS A 78 -1.42 36.81 21.61
CA HIS A 78 -1.74 35.60 22.37
C HIS A 78 -3.22 35.59 22.81
N VAL A 79 -3.76 34.38 22.97
CA VAL A 79 -5.03 34.19 23.66
C VAL A 79 -4.90 34.61 25.13
N LYS A 80 -5.99 34.96 25.79
CA LYS A 80 -6.02 35.31 27.21
C LYS A 80 -6.12 34.08 28.11
N ASN A 81 -6.52 32.97 27.57
CA ASN A 81 -6.72 31.70 28.26
C ASN A 81 -6.49 30.55 27.28
N THR A 82 -5.82 29.47 27.73
CA THR A 82 -5.46 28.35 26.88
C THR A 82 -6.70 27.64 26.31
N ALA A 83 -7.84 27.61 26.99
CA ALA A 83 -9.09 27.03 26.50
C ALA A 83 -9.59 27.68 25.20
N GLN A 84 -9.22 28.92 24.93
CA GLN A 84 -9.59 29.62 23.68
C GLN A 84 -8.95 29.01 22.43
N ILE A 85 -7.92 28.16 22.57
CA ILE A 85 -7.29 27.39 21.48
C ILE A 85 -8.26 26.30 20.99
N GLY A 86 -9.11 25.75 21.88
CA GLY A 86 -10.19 24.82 21.56
C GLY A 86 -9.76 23.38 21.34
N GLY A 87 -8.50 23.12 21.07
CA GLY A 87 -7.94 21.78 20.87
C GLY A 87 -6.80 21.80 19.86
N PHE A 88 -5.92 20.82 19.95
CA PHE A 88 -4.69 20.71 19.17
C PHE A 88 -4.53 19.31 18.59
N LYS A 89 -4.23 19.21 17.32
CA LYS A 89 -3.95 17.94 16.61
C LYS A 89 -2.72 18.09 15.75
N ILE A 90 -1.73 17.24 15.99
CA ILE A 90 -0.58 17.08 15.10
C ILE A 90 -1.07 16.39 13.81
N VAL A 91 -0.71 16.96 12.67
CA VAL A 91 -1.09 16.50 11.33
C VAL A 91 0.05 15.75 10.68
N SER A 92 1.25 16.29 10.78
CA SER A 92 2.46 15.71 10.21
C SER A 92 3.70 16.08 11.01
N GLU A 93 4.74 15.30 10.84
CA GLU A 93 6.09 15.55 11.30
C GLU A 93 7.05 15.21 10.15
N SER A 94 7.99 16.12 9.84
CA SER A 94 8.88 15.94 8.69
C SER A 94 10.23 16.64 8.91
N SER A 95 11.25 16.25 8.13
CA SER A 95 12.50 17.00 8.03
C SER A 95 12.35 18.15 7.07
N VAL A 96 12.82 19.33 7.45
CA VAL A 96 12.88 20.52 6.58
C VAL A 96 14.31 20.91 6.21
N ALA A 97 15.30 20.52 7.05
CA ALA A 97 16.71 20.66 6.78
C ALA A 97 17.51 19.64 7.60
N ALA A 98 18.82 19.57 7.40
CA ALA A 98 19.69 18.73 8.20
C ALA A 98 19.61 19.13 9.69
N GLY A 99 19.18 18.19 10.54
CA GLY A 99 19.00 18.40 11.97
C GLY A 99 17.83 19.32 12.37
N ILE A 100 16.94 19.69 11.44
CA ILE A 100 15.74 20.50 11.70
C ILE A 100 14.50 19.72 11.32
N ARG A 101 13.59 19.57 12.28
CA ARG A 101 12.29 18.90 12.13
C ARG A 101 11.17 19.93 12.19
N ARG A 102 10.07 19.62 11.52
CA ARG A 102 8.84 20.43 11.53
C ARG A 102 7.66 19.60 11.97
N ILE A 103 6.91 20.10 12.94
CA ILE A 103 5.56 19.62 13.27
C ILE A 103 4.56 20.56 12.63
N GLU A 104 3.61 20.00 11.90
CA GLU A 104 2.43 20.71 11.46
C GLU A 104 1.25 20.33 12.32
N ALA A 105 0.47 21.30 12.73
CA ALA A 105 -0.67 21.10 13.62
C ALA A 105 -1.87 21.97 13.23
N VAL A 106 -3.03 21.56 13.69
CA VAL A 106 -4.29 22.33 13.57
C VAL A 106 -4.90 22.52 14.94
N THR A 107 -5.60 23.66 15.11
CA THR A 107 -6.28 24.06 16.34
C THR A 107 -7.69 24.55 16.06
N GLY A 108 -8.51 24.64 17.08
CA GLY A 108 -9.83 25.27 17.06
C GLY A 108 -10.73 24.76 15.93
N ARG A 109 -11.34 25.67 15.17
CA ARG A 109 -12.27 25.33 14.10
C ARG A 109 -11.68 24.38 13.05
N ASN A 110 -10.39 24.54 12.71
CA ASN A 110 -9.74 23.68 11.72
C ASN A 110 -9.63 22.23 12.19
N LEU A 111 -9.54 21.99 13.49
CA LEU A 111 -9.61 20.63 14.07
C LEU A 111 -10.96 19.97 13.79
N LEU A 112 -12.05 20.69 14.01
CA LEU A 112 -13.43 20.20 13.76
C LEU A 112 -13.67 19.95 12.27
N ILE A 113 -13.25 20.89 11.40
CA ILE A 113 -13.35 20.71 9.95
C ILE A 113 -12.61 19.43 9.53
N ARG A 114 -11.40 19.22 10.02
CA ARG A 114 -10.62 18.02 9.70
C ARG A 114 -11.29 16.75 10.22
N ALA A 115 -11.82 16.75 11.42
CA ALA A 115 -12.54 15.60 11.98
C ALA A 115 -13.76 15.23 11.12
N ASN A 116 -14.56 16.21 10.73
CA ASN A 116 -15.73 16.01 9.86
C ASN A 116 -15.33 15.48 8.48
N MET A 117 -14.23 15.99 7.90
CA MET A 117 -13.72 15.49 6.61
C MET A 117 -13.26 14.02 6.71
N GLN A 118 -12.60 13.64 7.81
CA GLN A 118 -12.18 12.26 8.05
C GLN A 118 -13.39 11.33 8.22
N GLU A 119 -14.39 11.76 8.96
CA GLU A 119 -15.64 11.02 9.14
C GLU A 119 -16.37 10.83 7.80
N ALA A 120 -16.51 11.88 7.00
CA ALA A 120 -17.11 11.80 5.67
C ALA A 120 -16.34 10.83 4.75
N MET A 121 -15.01 10.82 4.83
CA MET A 121 -14.19 9.87 4.07
C MET A 121 -14.45 8.43 4.51
N LEU A 122 -14.52 8.17 5.82
CA LEU A 122 -14.84 6.84 6.34
C LEU A 122 -16.23 6.37 5.89
N HIS A 123 -17.23 7.26 5.90
CA HIS A 123 -18.56 6.94 5.38
C HIS A 123 -18.52 6.61 3.88
N THR A 124 -17.74 7.34 3.10
CA THR A 124 -17.56 7.06 1.66
C THR A 124 -16.96 5.65 1.46
N VAL A 125 -15.92 5.30 2.22
CA VAL A 125 -15.31 3.97 2.16
C VAL A 125 -16.30 2.89 2.61
N ALA A 126 -17.07 3.13 3.68
CA ALA A 126 -18.10 2.21 4.16
C ALA A 126 -19.15 1.92 3.07
N ASN A 127 -19.65 2.97 2.40
CA ASN A 127 -20.59 2.83 1.31
C ASN A 127 -19.99 2.06 0.12
N THR A 128 -18.75 2.35 -0.27
CA THR A 128 -18.05 1.68 -1.37
C THR A 128 -17.89 0.17 -1.08
N LEU A 129 -17.52 -0.18 0.12
CA LEU A 129 -17.36 -1.58 0.54
C LEU A 129 -18.68 -2.25 0.94
N LYS A 130 -19.79 -1.53 0.91
CA LYS A 130 -21.11 -1.99 1.38
C LYS A 130 -21.05 -2.49 2.84
N ALA A 131 -20.33 -1.75 3.70
CA ALA A 131 -20.34 -1.98 5.13
C ALA A 131 -21.59 -1.34 5.76
N ASN A 132 -22.16 -1.96 6.78
CA ASN A 132 -23.39 -1.47 7.43
C ASN A 132 -23.19 -0.13 8.16
N ASN A 133 -21.98 0.11 8.65
CA ASN A 133 -21.57 1.34 9.33
C ASN A 133 -20.03 1.44 9.32
N VAL A 134 -19.50 2.56 9.80
CA VAL A 134 -18.04 2.81 9.85
C VAL A 134 -17.31 1.82 10.75
N ALA A 135 -17.92 1.40 11.86
CA ALA A 135 -17.32 0.44 12.79
C ALA A 135 -17.15 -0.97 12.16
N ALA A 136 -17.99 -1.32 11.19
CA ALA A 136 -17.92 -2.58 10.48
C ALA A 136 -16.86 -2.60 9.34
N LEU A 137 -16.20 -1.46 9.05
CA LEU A 137 -15.24 -1.34 7.96
C LEU A 137 -14.09 -2.37 8.01
N PRO A 138 -13.40 -2.58 9.15
CA PRO A 138 -12.30 -3.54 9.21
C PRO A 138 -12.77 -4.95 8.82
N ALA A 139 -13.84 -5.44 9.43
CA ALA A 139 -14.37 -6.76 9.15
C ALA A 139 -14.86 -6.90 7.69
N ARG A 140 -15.49 -5.86 7.14
CA ARG A 140 -15.92 -5.86 5.73
C ARG A 140 -14.74 -5.85 4.76
N ALA A 141 -13.69 -5.11 5.04
CA ALA A 141 -12.47 -5.11 4.25
C ALA A 141 -11.81 -6.50 4.22
N GLU A 142 -11.69 -7.15 5.37
CA GLU A 142 -11.20 -8.54 5.47
C GLU A 142 -12.07 -9.51 4.66
N ALA A 143 -13.38 -9.39 4.76
CA ALA A 143 -14.32 -10.23 4.00
C ALA A 143 -14.15 -10.04 2.49
N VAL A 144 -14.03 -8.79 2.00
CA VAL A 144 -13.81 -8.49 0.57
C VAL A 144 -12.48 -9.08 0.09
N MET A 145 -11.41 -8.99 0.88
CA MET A 145 -10.12 -9.61 0.55
C MET A 145 -10.21 -11.14 0.47
N ALA A 146 -10.95 -11.76 1.40
CA ALA A 146 -11.18 -13.20 1.39
C ALA A 146 -12.05 -13.65 0.18
N GLU A 147 -13.12 -12.91 -0.11
CA GLU A 147 -13.98 -13.14 -1.30
C GLU A 147 -13.15 -13.03 -2.60
N ASN A 148 -12.30 -12.01 -2.72
CA ASN A 148 -11.44 -11.82 -3.89
C ASN A 148 -10.45 -12.99 -4.08
N LYS A 149 -9.82 -13.43 -2.98
CA LYS A 149 -8.92 -14.60 -3.00
C LYS A 149 -9.64 -15.88 -3.41
N ALA A 150 -10.86 -16.11 -2.92
CA ALA A 150 -11.68 -17.26 -3.26
C ALA A 150 -12.09 -17.23 -4.75
N MET A 151 -12.55 -16.08 -5.24
CA MET A 151 -12.91 -15.91 -6.66
C MET A 151 -11.70 -16.10 -7.59
N SER A 152 -10.54 -15.61 -7.21
CA SER A 152 -9.31 -15.81 -7.98
C SER A 152 -8.96 -17.30 -8.10
N LYS A 153 -9.09 -18.04 -7.00
CA LYS A 153 -8.85 -19.49 -7.00
C LYS A 153 -9.89 -20.23 -7.85
N GLU A 154 -11.17 -19.90 -7.71
CA GLU A 154 -12.23 -20.50 -8.50
C GLU A 154 -12.05 -20.25 -10.00
N LEU A 155 -11.63 -19.02 -10.36
CA LEU A 155 -11.32 -18.69 -11.75
C LEU A 155 -10.18 -19.55 -12.31
N GLU A 156 -9.12 -19.77 -11.54
CA GLU A 156 -8.02 -20.66 -11.95
C GLU A 156 -8.48 -22.10 -12.07
N ASP A 157 -9.32 -22.60 -11.15
CA ASP A 157 -9.87 -23.96 -11.20
C ASP A 157 -10.79 -24.13 -12.43
N ILE A 158 -11.59 -23.13 -12.76
CA ILE A 158 -12.44 -23.16 -13.96
C ILE A 158 -11.59 -23.14 -15.23
N LYS A 159 -10.58 -22.28 -15.30
CA LYS A 159 -9.63 -22.26 -16.42
C LYS A 159 -8.95 -23.61 -16.61
N ALA A 160 -8.50 -24.24 -15.52
CA ALA A 160 -7.89 -25.57 -15.55
C ALA A 160 -8.88 -26.64 -16.07
N LYS A 161 -10.14 -26.64 -15.62
CA LYS A 161 -11.18 -27.56 -16.10
C LYS A 161 -11.48 -27.38 -17.59
N VAL A 162 -11.64 -26.13 -18.05
CA VAL A 162 -11.85 -25.82 -19.48
C VAL A 162 -10.66 -26.27 -20.31
N ALA A 163 -9.46 -26.05 -19.79
CA ALA A 163 -8.23 -26.51 -20.44
C ALA A 163 -8.17 -28.04 -20.55
N ALA A 164 -8.48 -28.76 -19.47
CA ALA A 164 -8.52 -30.23 -19.44
C ALA A 164 -9.59 -30.79 -20.41
N SER A 165 -10.76 -30.19 -20.48
CA SER A 165 -11.82 -30.58 -21.46
C SER A 165 -11.33 -30.42 -22.90
N LYS A 166 -10.68 -29.32 -23.24
CA LYS A 166 -10.10 -29.13 -24.59
C LYS A 166 -8.99 -30.15 -24.91
N VAL A 167 -8.22 -30.55 -23.91
CA VAL A 167 -7.18 -31.58 -24.07
C VAL A 167 -7.78 -32.94 -24.39
N THR A 168 -8.94 -33.30 -23.80
CA THR A 168 -9.60 -34.58 -24.03
C THR A 168 -10.07 -34.71 -25.49
N SER A 169 -10.56 -33.63 -26.11
CA SER A 169 -11.00 -33.60 -27.51
C SER A 169 -9.89 -33.26 -28.52
N LEU A 170 -8.67 -32.99 -28.02
CA LEU A 170 -7.57 -32.53 -28.86
C LEU A 170 -7.21 -33.54 -29.97
N PHE A 171 -7.34 -34.83 -29.69
CA PHE A 171 -6.98 -35.90 -30.60
C PHE A 171 -8.13 -36.42 -31.46
N ASP A 172 -9.35 -35.89 -31.30
CA ASP A 172 -10.50 -36.32 -32.09
C ASP A 172 -10.33 -35.96 -33.57
N ASN A 173 -9.68 -34.83 -33.86
CA ASN A 173 -9.38 -34.35 -35.20
C ASN A 173 -7.88 -34.29 -35.47
N ALA A 174 -7.06 -35.09 -34.78
CA ALA A 174 -5.60 -35.05 -34.94
C ALA A 174 -5.17 -35.65 -36.26
N GLU A 175 -4.21 -35.02 -36.90
CA GLU A 175 -3.53 -35.59 -38.08
C GLU A 175 -2.68 -36.78 -37.66
N THR A 176 -2.59 -37.79 -38.57
CA THR A 176 -1.78 -38.99 -38.35
C THR A 176 -0.64 -39.00 -39.37
N VAL A 177 0.57 -39.00 -38.86
CA VAL A 177 1.78 -39.11 -39.69
C VAL A 177 2.47 -40.43 -39.35
N GLY A 178 2.44 -41.38 -40.29
CA GLY A 178 2.77 -42.77 -40.01
C GLY A 178 1.83 -43.34 -38.97
N ASP A 179 2.36 -43.80 -37.80
CA ASP A 179 1.59 -44.33 -36.68
C ASP A 179 1.55 -43.33 -35.49
N VAL A 180 1.83 -42.06 -35.71
CA VAL A 180 1.84 -41.05 -34.65
C VAL A 180 0.74 -40.01 -34.89
N LYS A 181 -0.12 -39.81 -33.89
CA LYS A 181 -1.10 -38.72 -33.93
C LYS A 181 -0.47 -37.40 -33.52
N ILE A 182 -0.70 -36.36 -34.33
CA ILE A 182 -0.19 -35.01 -34.07
C ILE A 182 -1.36 -34.08 -33.91
N ALA A 183 -1.37 -33.36 -32.78
CA ALA A 183 -2.39 -32.37 -32.48
C ALA A 183 -1.78 -31.05 -32.01
N SER A 184 -2.42 -29.94 -32.35
CA SER A 184 -2.03 -28.60 -31.85
C SER A 184 -3.25 -27.85 -31.33
N ALA A 185 -3.04 -27.02 -30.30
CA ALA A 185 -4.09 -26.16 -29.79
C ALA A 185 -3.54 -24.83 -29.29
N TYR A 186 -4.35 -23.79 -29.43
CA TYR A 186 -4.09 -22.46 -28.93
C TYR A 186 -5.05 -22.11 -27.77
N PHE A 187 -4.52 -21.55 -26.71
CA PHE A 187 -5.25 -21.18 -25.50
C PHE A 187 -5.01 -19.71 -25.14
N THR A 188 -6.04 -18.93 -24.98
CA THR A 188 -5.99 -17.56 -24.46
C THR A 188 -6.06 -17.54 -22.94
N GLY A 189 -5.34 -16.62 -22.28
CA GLY A 189 -5.34 -16.47 -20.84
C GLY A 189 -4.74 -17.65 -20.06
N THR A 190 -3.85 -18.43 -20.70
CA THR A 190 -3.27 -19.65 -20.13
C THR A 190 -1.80 -19.47 -19.84
N SER A 191 -1.39 -19.73 -18.60
CA SER A 191 0.00 -19.64 -18.17
C SER A 191 0.84 -20.83 -18.65
N GLY A 192 2.17 -20.67 -18.65
CA GLY A 192 3.11 -21.75 -19.00
C GLY A 192 2.97 -22.96 -18.05
N ASP A 193 2.66 -22.76 -16.79
CA ASP A 193 2.48 -23.84 -15.81
C ASP A 193 1.20 -24.63 -16.09
N THR A 194 0.12 -23.95 -16.47
CA THR A 194 -1.10 -24.60 -16.91
C THR A 194 -0.88 -25.44 -18.17
N LEU A 195 -0.11 -24.93 -19.14
CA LEU A 195 0.25 -25.69 -20.34
C LEU A 195 1.07 -26.96 -20.00
N ARG A 196 1.98 -26.89 -19.02
CA ARG A 196 2.76 -28.05 -18.55
C ARG A 196 1.82 -29.10 -17.94
N GLY A 197 0.89 -28.69 -17.07
CA GLY A 197 -0.11 -29.59 -16.51
C GLY A 197 -0.98 -30.29 -17.57
N MET A 198 -1.33 -29.57 -18.65
CA MET A 198 -2.02 -30.14 -19.81
C MET A 198 -1.15 -31.17 -20.53
N CYS A 199 0.14 -30.88 -20.73
CA CYS A 199 1.10 -31.80 -21.34
C CYS A 199 1.24 -33.08 -20.52
N ASP A 200 1.25 -32.98 -19.17
CA ASP A 200 1.30 -34.14 -18.28
C ASP A 200 0.01 -34.96 -18.40
N THR A 201 -1.16 -34.32 -18.40
CA THR A 201 -2.45 -34.98 -18.62
C THR A 201 -2.52 -35.72 -19.94
N ILE A 202 -2.02 -35.11 -21.04
CA ILE A 202 -1.96 -35.77 -22.34
C ILE A 202 -1.05 -37.01 -22.28
N ARG A 203 0.14 -36.89 -21.69
CA ARG A 203 1.10 -37.98 -21.61
C ARG A 203 0.59 -39.17 -20.81
N ASP A 204 -0.15 -38.88 -19.70
CA ASP A 204 -0.63 -39.92 -18.79
C ASP A 204 -1.91 -40.63 -19.32
N ASN A 205 -2.72 -39.94 -20.12
CA ASN A 205 -4.00 -40.48 -20.65
C ASN A 205 -3.94 -40.96 -22.09
N ALA A 206 -2.86 -40.74 -22.83
CA ALA A 206 -2.73 -41.14 -24.21
C ALA A 206 -2.63 -42.66 -24.35
N LYS A 207 -3.49 -43.22 -25.20
CA LYS A 207 -3.55 -44.68 -25.48
C LYS A 207 -2.79 -45.09 -26.76
N ALA A 208 -2.08 -44.14 -27.38
CA ALA A 208 -1.35 -44.34 -28.63
C ALA A 208 -0.16 -43.38 -28.72
N ALA A 209 0.75 -43.66 -29.68
CA ALA A 209 1.83 -42.74 -29.98
C ALA A 209 1.28 -41.40 -30.45
N ALA A 210 1.60 -40.34 -29.69
CA ALA A 210 1.07 -39.00 -30.00
C ALA A 210 2.05 -37.89 -29.62
N VAL A 211 1.93 -36.78 -30.34
CA VAL A 211 2.61 -35.51 -30.09
C VAL A 211 1.56 -34.42 -29.96
N ALA A 212 1.66 -33.58 -28.95
CA ALA A 212 0.84 -32.39 -28.86
C ALA A 212 1.68 -31.14 -28.71
N VAL A 213 1.32 -30.09 -29.47
CA VAL A 213 1.89 -28.74 -29.40
C VAL A 213 0.83 -27.80 -28.85
N LEU A 214 1.06 -27.32 -27.63
CA LEU A 214 0.15 -26.41 -26.94
C LEU A 214 0.75 -25.02 -26.91
N VAL A 215 0.01 -24.02 -27.37
CA VAL A 215 0.41 -22.62 -27.34
C VAL A 215 -0.55 -21.84 -26.46
N GLY A 216 -0.02 -21.11 -25.50
CA GLY A 216 -0.78 -20.24 -24.61
C GLY A 216 -0.35 -18.79 -24.76
N LYS A 217 -1.33 -17.90 -24.74
CA LYS A 217 -1.10 -16.45 -24.61
C LYS A 217 -1.67 -15.98 -23.27
N SER A 218 -0.81 -15.40 -22.43
CA SER A 218 -1.22 -14.70 -21.22
C SER A 218 -0.60 -13.31 -21.25
N ASP A 219 -1.44 -12.29 -21.19
CA ASP A 219 -1.07 -10.90 -21.43
C ASP A 219 -0.33 -10.75 -22.78
N ASP A 220 0.87 -10.20 -22.77
CA ASP A 220 1.70 -10.04 -23.98
C ASP A 220 2.71 -11.19 -24.20
N LYS A 221 2.65 -12.24 -23.36
CA LYS A 221 3.59 -13.36 -23.43
C LYS A 221 2.95 -14.57 -24.10
N ILE A 222 3.61 -15.05 -25.15
CA ILE A 222 3.28 -16.32 -25.78
C ILE A 222 4.21 -17.39 -25.23
N THR A 223 3.64 -18.49 -24.78
CA THR A 223 4.38 -19.65 -24.27
C THR A 223 3.95 -20.87 -25.02
N MET A 224 4.90 -21.72 -25.40
CA MET A 224 4.66 -23.00 -26.08
C MET A 224 5.13 -24.15 -25.18
N ALA A 225 4.34 -25.22 -25.15
CA ALA A 225 4.71 -26.47 -24.53
C ALA A 225 4.47 -27.62 -25.52
N VAL A 226 5.42 -28.55 -25.59
CA VAL A 226 5.31 -29.74 -26.44
C VAL A 226 5.40 -30.99 -25.57
N THR A 227 4.49 -31.91 -25.80
CA THR A 227 4.54 -33.22 -25.15
C THR A 227 4.57 -34.35 -26.18
N VAL A 228 5.32 -35.39 -25.83
CA VAL A 228 5.49 -36.60 -26.63
C VAL A 228 5.17 -37.80 -25.72
N THR A 229 4.24 -38.63 -26.11
CA THR A 229 3.86 -39.82 -25.33
C THR A 229 4.95 -40.86 -25.32
N LYS A 230 4.96 -41.81 -24.34
CA LYS A 230 5.95 -42.86 -24.22
C LYS A 230 6.12 -43.68 -25.51
N ASP A 231 5.02 -44.03 -26.15
CA ASP A 231 5.01 -44.81 -27.39
C ASP A 231 5.62 -44.01 -28.56
N ALA A 232 5.41 -42.71 -28.60
CA ALA A 232 6.04 -41.83 -29.59
C ALA A 232 7.56 -41.61 -29.31
N GLN A 233 7.93 -41.56 -28.02
CA GLN A 233 9.34 -41.52 -27.62
C GLN A 233 10.10 -42.80 -28.05
N ALA A 234 9.46 -43.97 -27.90
CA ALA A 234 10.03 -45.24 -28.35
C ALA A 234 10.29 -45.27 -29.86
N LYS A 235 9.58 -44.45 -30.63
CA LYS A 235 9.82 -44.22 -32.10
C LYS A 235 10.86 -43.15 -32.40
N GLY A 236 11.59 -42.68 -31.39
CA GLY A 236 12.68 -41.72 -31.52
C GLY A 236 12.31 -40.25 -31.44
N LEU A 237 11.02 -39.89 -31.19
CA LEU A 237 10.58 -38.51 -31.07
C LEU A 237 10.96 -37.94 -29.68
N LYS A 238 11.52 -36.73 -29.67
CA LYS A 238 11.92 -36.04 -28.43
C LYS A 238 11.29 -34.66 -28.37
N ALA A 239 10.56 -34.37 -27.27
CA ALA A 239 9.88 -33.06 -27.09
C ALA A 239 10.85 -31.87 -27.19
N GLY A 240 12.05 -31.97 -26.62
CA GLY A 240 13.05 -30.90 -26.67
C GLY A 240 13.51 -30.58 -28.09
N ASN A 241 13.66 -31.58 -28.99
CA ASN A 241 14.02 -31.35 -30.37
C ASN A 241 12.90 -30.62 -31.13
N LEU A 242 11.65 -31.08 -30.93
CA LEU A 242 10.49 -30.45 -31.56
C LEU A 242 10.30 -29.01 -31.09
N VAL A 243 10.49 -28.73 -29.79
CA VAL A 243 10.44 -27.35 -29.26
C VAL A 243 11.50 -26.46 -29.95
N LYS A 244 12.71 -26.96 -30.12
CA LYS A 244 13.78 -26.18 -30.78
C LYS A 244 13.42 -25.82 -32.20
N GLU A 245 12.97 -26.80 -32.97
CA GLU A 245 12.63 -26.61 -34.40
C GLU A 245 11.41 -25.66 -34.52
N ILE A 246 10.34 -25.87 -33.77
CA ILE A 246 9.15 -25.03 -33.81
C ILE A 246 9.49 -23.60 -33.35
N SER A 247 10.28 -23.46 -32.28
CA SER A 247 10.71 -22.14 -31.81
C SER A 247 11.53 -21.37 -32.82
N ALA A 248 12.39 -22.04 -33.56
CA ALA A 248 13.19 -21.40 -34.61
C ALA A 248 12.28 -20.85 -35.72
N ILE A 249 11.26 -21.59 -36.15
CA ILE A 249 10.28 -21.15 -37.14
C ILE A 249 9.43 -19.97 -36.61
N ALA A 250 9.06 -20.02 -35.34
CA ALA A 250 8.21 -19.01 -34.69
C ALA A 250 8.98 -17.72 -34.25
N GLY A 251 10.29 -17.66 -34.45
CA GLY A 251 11.12 -16.53 -34.02
C GLY A 251 11.28 -16.44 -32.45
N GLY A 252 11.05 -17.55 -31.76
CA GLY A 252 11.16 -17.66 -30.33
C GLY A 252 12.45 -18.34 -29.85
N LYS A 253 12.63 -18.42 -28.53
CA LYS A 253 13.69 -19.22 -27.89
C LYS A 253 13.02 -20.38 -27.15
N GLY A 254 13.42 -21.60 -27.46
CA GLY A 254 12.93 -22.80 -26.79
C GLY A 254 14.07 -23.75 -26.42
N GLY A 255 13.90 -24.48 -25.31
CA GLY A 255 14.88 -25.46 -24.85
C GLY A 255 14.37 -26.19 -23.63
#